data_598d6c9242f00bdfe65d301fc276ac5a
#
_entry.id   598d6c9242f00bdfe65d301fc276ac5a
#
_cell.length_a   1.000
_cell.length_b   1.000
_cell.length_c   1.000
_cell.angle_alpha   90.00
_cell.angle_beta   90.00
_cell.angle_gamma   90.00
#
_symmetry.space_group_name_H-M   'P 1'
#
loop_
_entity.id
_entity.type
_entity.pdbx_description
1 polymer ?
#
loop_
_entity_poly.entity_id
_entity_poly.type
_entity_poly.pdbx_seq_one_letter_code
_entity_poly.pdbx_strand_id
1 'polypeptide(L)'
;MSTHNPSHSAEQTGEKSHRISTTAVRQMIISTAIMALVLVSLTEAFIIMRNTQQIAKEEEKRYLSYLLADELRQSSDDLTRMVRTYSQTSNKRYADYFQEILDIRNGKAPRPEKYHSIYWDFVASTGVPPRPSGAPMALKMLMRKSGFTDSELALLEKAEAESNALVNLEVQAMNAMIGLYRDASGNYTVKGRPDPELARRLLYSEEYHKAKERIMYPLERFFDAVDQRTAEEVEFYKEREETMVFVLIATTCLAALLAIVSIIMMAGSQRNYRGVHSRHMK
;
A
#
# COMPACT_ATOMS: atom_id res chain seq x y z
N MET A 1 44.46 -25.84 82.54
CA MET A 1 44.67 -24.64 81.72
C MET A 1 44.43 -25.02 80.26
N SER A 2 43.27 -24.71 79.77
CA SER A 2 42.91 -25.01 78.38
C SER A 2 42.88 -23.66 77.63
N THR A 3 43.88 -23.42 76.75
CA THR A 3 43.97 -22.20 75.96
C THR A 3 43.08 -22.33 74.75
N HIS A 4 41.98 -21.60 74.75
CA HIS A 4 41.08 -21.49 73.62
C HIS A 4 41.70 -20.51 72.60
N ASN A 5 41.99 -20.96 71.39
CA ASN A 5 42.61 -20.19 70.32
C ASN A 5 41.52 -19.41 69.49
N PRO A 6 41.45 -18.09 69.58
CA PRO A 6 40.40 -17.30 68.94
C PRO A 6 40.62 -17.03 67.43
N SER A 7 41.72 -17.45 66.84
CA SER A 7 42.09 -17.13 65.45
C SER A 7 41.29 -17.91 64.39
N HIS A 8 40.77 -19.11 64.65
CA HIS A 8 40.06 -19.92 63.68
C HIS A 8 38.61 -19.41 63.39
N SER A 9 37.97 -18.67 64.32
CA SER A 9 36.58 -18.21 64.11
C SER A 9 36.52 -16.89 63.31
N ALA A 10 37.52 -16.07 63.35
CA ALA A 10 37.59 -14.78 62.60
C ALA A 10 37.85 -15.01 61.09
N GLU A 11 38.70 -16.01 60.78
CA GLU A 11 39.05 -16.33 59.38
C GLU A 11 37.87 -16.97 58.63
N GLN A 12 37.07 -17.84 59.29
CA GLN A 12 35.86 -18.42 58.71
C GLN A 12 34.72 -17.43 58.51
N THR A 13 34.58 -16.38 59.31
CA THR A 13 33.58 -15.31 59.16
C THR A 13 33.96 -14.37 58.02
N GLY A 14 35.25 -14.02 57.83
CA GLY A 14 35.75 -13.19 56.74
C GLY A 14 35.57 -13.88 55.37
N GLU A 15 35.90 -15.14 55.28
CA GLU A 15 35.73 -15.94 54.04
C GLU A 15 34.27 -16.10 53.63
N LYS A 16 33.33 -16.30 54.58
CA LYS A 16 31.89 -16.35 54.32
C LYS A 16 31.32 -15.02 53.90
N SER A 17 31.73 -13.92 54.46
CA SER A 17 31.29 -12.56 54.07
C SER A 17 31.73 -12.21 52.63
N HIS A 18 32.94 -12.59 52.25
CA HIS A 18 33.48 -12.35 50.90
C HIS A 18 32.77 -13.20 49.85
N ARG A 19 32.42 -14.48 50.15
CA ARG A 19 31.67 -15.37 49.24
C ARG A 19 30.22 -14.90 49.03
N ILE A 20 29.55 -14.38 50.05
CA ILE A 20 28.19 -13.83 49.95
C ILE A 20 28.21 -12.55 49.09
N SER A 21 29.18 -11.67 49.28
CA SER A 21 29.34 -10.45 48.47
C SER A 21 29.54 -10.73 46.96
N THR A 22 30.41 -11.73 46.64
CA THR A 22 30.68 -12.08 45.24
C THR A 22 29.47 -12.75 44.55
N THR A 23 28.68 -13.57 45.25
CA THR A 23 27.46 -14.18 44.69
C THR A 23 26.37 -13.12 44.42
N ALA A 24 26.18 -12.18 45.35
CA ALA A 24 25.21 -11.08 45.17
C ALA A 24 25.59 -10.16 43.98
N VAL A 25 26.88 -9.86 43.83
CA VAL A 25 27.37 -9.06 42.70
C VAL A 25 27.14 -9.79 41.35
N ARG A 26 27.45 -11.09 41.27
CA ARG A 26 27.20 -11.88 40.07
C ARG A 26 25.70 -11.92 39.72
N GLN A 27 24.83 -12.07 40.72
CA GLN A 27 23.40 -12.09 40.53
C GLN A 27 22.88 -10.73 40.00
N MET A 28 23.41 -9.63 40.53
CA MET A 28 23.06 -8.27 40.08
C MET A 28 23.48 -8.06 38.60
N ILE A 29 24.68 -8.51 38.22
CA ILE A 29 25.19 -8.39 36.85
C ILE A 29 24.25 -9.19 35.88
N ILE A 30 23.90 -10.43 36.24
CA ILE A 30 23.01 -11.27 35.40
C ILE A 30 21.62 -10.62 35.26
N SER A 31 21.06 -10.12 36.36
CA SER A 31 19.75 -9.45 36.34
C SER A 31 19.77 -8.18 35.47
N THR A 32 20.85 -7.40 35.54
CA THR A 32 21.02 -6.20 34.70
C THR A 32 21.15 -6.59 33.21
N ALA A 33 21.90 -7.64 32.92
CA ALA A 33 22.03 -8.16 31.54
C ALA A 33 20.68 -8.65 30.98
N ILE A 34 19.90 -9.39 31.78
CA ILE A 34 18.55 -9.81 31.39
C ILE A 34 17.65 -8.61 31.11
N MET A 35 17.67 -7.61 32.00
CA MET A 35 16.89 -6.36 31.80
C MET A 35 17.27 -5.65 30.50
N ALA A 36 18.57 -5.53 30.22
CA ALA A 36 19.07 -4.92 28.99
C ALA A 36 18.60 -5.69 27.74
N LEU A 37 18.69 -7.03 27.75
CA LEU A 37 18.21 -7.88 26.65
C LEU A 37 16.71 -7.76 26.44
N VAL A 38 15.91 -7.70 27.50
CA VAL A 38 14.46 -7.47 27.41
C VAL A 38 14.15 -6.11 26.76
N LEU A 39 14.86 -5.05 27.15
CA LEU A 39 14.68 -3.73 26.52
C LEU A 39 15.07 -3.73 25.04
N VAL A 40 16.14 -4.43 24.66
CA VAL A 40 16.54 -4.61 23.26
C VAL A 40 15.44 -5.37 22.51
N SER A 41 14.95 -6.49 23.03
CA SER A 41 13.86 -7.26 22.39
C SER A 41 12.57 -6.47 22.21
N LEU A 42 12.20 -5.60 23.16
CA LEU A 42 11.06 -4.71 23.03
C LEU A 42 11.26 -3.66 21.93
N THR A 43 12.49 -3.13 21.81
CA THR A 43 12.83 -2.19 20.74
C THR A 43 12.76 -2.85 19.37
N GLU A 44 13.31 -4.07 19.24
CA GLU A 44 13.26 -4.86 18.01
C GLU A 44 11.81 -5.18 17.62
N ALA A 45 10.97 -5.63 18.55
CA ALA A 45 9.55 -5.88 18.31
C ALA A 45 8.79 -4.62 17.84
N PHE A 46 9.11 -3.46 18.41
CA PHE A 46 8.53 -2.19 17.99
C PHE A 46 8.94 -1.81 16.55
N ILE A 47 10.21 -2.04 16.18
CA ILE A 47 10.68 -1.75 14.82
C ILE A 47 10.04 -2.71 13.81
N ILE A 48 9.92 -4.00 14.13
CA ILE A 48 9.20 -4.99 13.30
C ILE A 48 7.76 -4.53 13.06
N MET A 49 7.05 -4.17 14.12
CA MET A 49 5.67 -3.67 13.99
C MET A 49 5.58 -2.44 13.07
N ARG A 50 6.53 -1.50 13.14
CA ARG A 50 6.57 -0.36 12.24
C ARG A 50 6.86 -0.74 10.79
N ASN A 51 7.76 -1.71 10.55
CA ASN A 51 8.05 -2.21 9.21
C ASN A 51 6.82 -2.86 8.59
N THR A 52 6.11 -3.74 9.32
CA THR A 52 4.87 -4.39 8.86
C THR A 52 3.80 -3.35 8.50
N GLN A 53 3.66 -2.28 9.31
CA GLN A 53 2.73 -1.19 8.99
C GLN A 53 3.15 -0.42 7.72
N GLN A 54 4.44 -0.29 7.47
CA GLN A 54 4.93 0.38 6.27
C GLN A 54 4.67 -0.46 5.02
N ILE A 55 4.94 -1.78 5.08
CA ILE A 55 4.58 -2.72 4.00
C ILE A 55 3.08 -2.61 3.66
N ALA A 56 2.21 -2.65 4.66
CA ALA A 56 0.77 -2.52 4.45
C ALA A 56 0.38 -1.19 3.75
N LYS A 57 1.03 -0.09 4.10
CA LYS A 57 0.79 1.21 3.45
C LYS A 57 1.25 1.23 2.00
N GLU A 58 2.39 0.64 1.68
CA GLU A 58 2.89 0.59 0.29
C GLU A 58 1.98 -0.32 -0.58
N GLU A 59 1.49 -1.43 -0.05
CA GLU A 59 0.50 -2.27 -0.73
C GLU A 59 -0.84 -1.54 -0.94
N GLU A 60 -1.31 -0.75 0.02
CA GLU A 60 -2.50 0.09 -0.14
C GLU A 60 -2.30 1.16 -1.23
N LYS A 61 -1.16 1.85 -1.23
CA LYS A 61 -0.83 2.83 -2.27
C LYS A 61 -0.77 2.17 -3.65
N ARG A 62 -0.14 1.01 -3.77
CA ARG A 62 -0.08 0.22 -4.99
C ARG A 62 -1.49 -0.10 -5.49
N TYR A 63 -2.35 -0.62 -4.63
CA TYR A 63 -3.74 -0.93 -4.97
C TYR A 63 -4.50 0.30 -5.48
N LEU A 64 -4.41 1.43 -4.78
CA LEU A 64 -5.03 2.69 -5.20
C LEU A 64 -4.48 3.19 -6.54
N SER A 65 -3.19 3.03 -6.79
CA SER A 65 -2.54 3.38 -8.05
C SER A 65 -3.13 2.61 -9.22
N TYR A 66 -3.30 1.29 -9.06
CA TYR A 66 -3.96 0.44 -10.05
C TYR A 66 -5.39 0.86 -10.30
N LEU A 67 -6.18 1.11 -9.26
CA LEU A 67 -7.57 1.53 -9.40
C LEU A 67 -7.72 2.83 -10.20
N LEU A 68 -6.86 3.82 -9.96
CA LEU A 68 -6.94 5.12 -10.65
C LEU A 68 -6.49 5.03 -12.12
N ALA A 69 -5.45 4.25 -12.41
CA ALA A 69 -5.01 4.02 -13.78
C ALA A 69 -6.02 3.17 -14.56
N ASP A 70 -6.56 2.13 -13.95
CA ASP A 70 -7.62 1.30 -14.55
C ASP A 70 -8.88 2.12 -14.80
N GLU A 71 -9.23 3.07 -13.94
CA GLU A 71 -10.34 3.97 -14.18
C GLU A 71 -10.15 4.85 -15.42
N LEU A 72 -8.93 5.34 -15.68
CA LEU A 72 -8.65 6.06 -16.92
C LEU A 72 -8.84 5.15 -18.14
N ARG A 73 -8.33 3.91 -18.08
CA ARG A 73 -8.54 2.88 -19.12
C ARG A 73 -10.02 2.60 -19.32
N GLN A 74 -10.74 2.31 -18.24
CA GLN A 74 -12.16 2.00 -18.26
C GLN A 74 -12.99 3.16 -18.83
N SER A 75 -12.70 4.41 -18.43
CA SER A 75 -13.41 5.57 -18.99
C SER A 75 -13.22 5.69 -20.50
N SER A 76 -12.01 5.40 -21.01
CA SER A 76 -11.76 5.38 -22.45
C SER A 76 -12.51 4.25 -23.17
N ASP A 77 -12.66 3.09 -22.55
CA ASP A 77 -13.44 1.96 -23.11
C ASP A 77 -14.94 2.24 -23.07
N ASP A 78 -15.43 2.83 -21.99
CA ASP A 78 -16.83 3.23 -21.86
C ASP A 78 -17.21 4.31 -22.88
N LEU A 79 -16.37 5.33 -23.09
CA LEU A 79 -16.57 6.34 -24.14
C LEU A 79 -16.69 5.66 -25.52
N THR A 80 -15.76 4.76 -25.85
CA THR A 80 -15.78 3.98 -27.09
C THR A 80 -17.07 3.18 -27.23
N ARG A 81 -17.51 2.51 -26.17
CA ARG A 81 -18.74 1.74 -26.15
C ARG A 81 -19.98 2.61 -26.38
N MET A 82 -20.07 3.74 -25.68
CA MET A 82 -21.22 4.63 -25.81
C MET A 82 -21.30 5.24 -27.19
N VAL A 83 -20.19 5.74 -27.75
CA VAL A 83 -20.22 6.34 -29.10
C VAL A 83 -20.50 5.32 -30.20
N ARG A 84 -19.96 4.11 -30.10
CA ARG A 84 -20.25 3.02 -31.05
C ARG A 84 -21.71 2.59 -30.97
N THR A 85 -22.26 2.46 -29.76
CA THR A 85 -23.69 2.12 -29.58
C THR A 85 -24.59 3.23 -30.13
N TYR A 86 -24.25 4.50 -29.87
CA TYR A 86 -24.95 5.64 -30.45
C TYR A 86 -24.92 5.61 -31.99
N SER A 87 -23.77 5.36 -32.59
CA SER A 87 -23.62 5.33 -34.07
C SER A 87 -24.44 4.21 -34.73
N GLN A 88 -24.74 3.13 -34.02
CA GLN A 88 -25.54 2.02 -34.54
C GLN A 88 -27.05 2.19 -34.27
N THR A 89 -27.41 2.78 -33.14
CA THR A 89 -28.80 2.83 -32.67
C THR A 89 -29.47 4.17 -32.87
N SER A 90 -28.70 5.23 -33.09
CA SER A 90 -29.16 6.64 -33.08
C SER A 90 -29.86 7.03 -31.76
N ASN A 91 -29.75 6.22 -30.72
CA ASN A 91 -30.41 6.46 -29.46
C ASN A 91 -29.61 7.49 -28.63
N LYS A 92 -30.18 8.69 -28.51
CA LYS A 92 -29.58 9.85 -27.85
C LYS A 92 -29.07 9.55 -26.43
N ARG A 93 -29.68 8.60 -25.71
CA ARG A 93 -29.25 8.17 -24.38
C ARG A 93 -27.76 7.82 -24.32
N TYR A 94 -27.21 7.18 -25.34
CA TYR A 94 -25.79 6.83 -25.37
C TYR A 94 -24.87 8.03 -25.62
N ALA A 95 -25.35 9.04 -26.34
CA ALA A 95 -24.65 10.33 -26.46
C ALA A 95 -24.64 11.08 -25.13
N ASP A 96 -25.74 11.04 -24.38
CA ASP A 96 -25.83 11.65 -23.05
C ASP A 96 -24.91 10.95 -22.05
N TYR A 97 -24.84 9.63 -22.06
CA TYR A 97 -23.91 8.84 -21.24
C TYR A 97 -22.44 9.12 -21.61
N PHE A 98 -22.12 9.26 -22.87
CA PHE A 98 -20.81 9.66 -23.32
C PHE A 98 -20.39 11.00 -22.70
N GLN A 99 -21.27 11.98 -22.73
CA GLN A 99 -21.01 13.30 -22.13
C GLN A 99 -20.88 13.19 -20.59
N GLU A 100 -21.71 12.38 -19.93
CA GLU A 100 -21.67 12.19 -18.49
C GLU A 100 -20.33 11.52 -18.03
N ILE A 101 -19.83 10.53 -18.79
CA ILE A 101 -18.51 9.94 -18.55
C ILE A 101 -17.42 11.00 -18.57
N LEU A 102 -17.43 11.88 -19.58
CA LEU A 102 -16.48 12.98 -19.68
C LEU A 102 -16.60 13.96 -18.51
N ASP A 103 -17.82 14.31 -18.13
CA ASP A 103 -18.07 15.26 -17.06
C ASP A 103 -17.66 14.71 -15.69
N ILE A 104 -17.88 13.43 -15.41
CA ILE A 104 -17.39 12.75 -14.21
C ILE A 104 -15.85 12.72 -14.22
N ARG A 105 -15.22 12.29 -15.32
CA ARG A 105 -13.77 12.21 -15.46
C ARG A 105 -13.09 13.57 -15.23
N ASN A 106 -13.70 14.63 -15.75
CA ASN A 106 -13.19 15.99 -15.65
C ASN A 106 -13.62 16.73 -14.36
N GLY A 107 -14.39 16.07 -13.47
CA GLY A 107 -14.86 16.66 -12.20
C GLY A 107 -15.94 17.72 -12.37
N LYS A 108 -16.67 17.71 -13.48
CA LYS A 108 -17.81 18.60 -13.75
C LYS A 108 -19.14 18.03 -13.25
N ALA A 109 -19.25 16.71 -13.16
CA ALA A 109 -20.40 16.02 -12.61
C ALA A 109 -20.05 15.31 -11.30
N PRO A 110 -21.06 15.01 -10.44
CA PRO A 110 -20.90 14.23 -9.21
C PRO A 110 -20.29 12.86 -9.52
N ARG A 111 -19.24 12.48 -8.77
CA ARG A 111 -18.55 11.23 -8.98
C ARG A 111 -19.26 10.09 -8.22
N PRO A 112 -19.67 9.00 -8.89
CA PRO A 112 -20.27 7.85 -8.21
C PRO A 112 -19.30 7.22 -7.20
N GLU A 113 -19.84 6.73 -6.09
CA GLU A 113 -19.05 5.94 -5.13
C GLU A 113 -18.54 4.65 -5.80
N LYS A 114 -17.28 4.28 -5.50
CA LYS A 114 -16.61 3.11 -6.09
C LYS A 114 -16.70 3.09 -7.62
N TYR A 115 -16.47 4.24 -8.27
CA TYR A 115 -16.62 4.41 -9.72
C TYR A 115 -15.68 3.52 -10.55
N HIS A 116 -14.55 3.08 -9.97
CA HIS A 116 -13.66 2.07 -10.54
C HIS A 116 -14.29 0.66 -10.68
N SER A 117 -15.46 0.42 -10.09
CA SER A 117 -16.20 -0.84 -10.23
C SER A 117 -17.15 -0.79 -11.42
N ILE A 118 -17.80 -1.91 -11.73
CA ILE A 118 -18.82 -2.00 -12.76
C ILE A 118 -19.92 -0.98 -12.50
N TYR A 119 -20.04 0.01 -13.38
CA TYR A 119 -21.00 1.10 -13.25
C TYR A 119 -21.85 1.24 -14.54
N TRP A 120 -21.21 1.51 -15.67
CA TRP A 120 -21.89 1.83 -16.92
C TRP A 120 -22.65 0.67 -17.55
N ASP A 121 -22.30 -0.58 -17.24
CA ASP A 121 -23.10 -1.74 -17.68
C ASP A 121 -24.48 -1.74 -17.03
N PHE A 122 -24.55 -1.41 -15.74
CA PHE A 122 -25.84 -1.28 -15.05
C PHE A 122 -26.63 -0.07 -15.54
N VAL A 123 -26.00 1.09 -15.67
CA VAL A 123 -26.66 2.30 -16.20
C VAL A 123 -27.17 2.06 -17.63
N ALA A 124 -26.37 1.47 -18.51
CA ALA A 124 -26.77 1.19 -19.88
C ALA A 124 -27.95 0.20 -19.97
N SER A 125 -28.00 -0.77 -19.07
CA SER A 125 -29.06 -1.79 -19.01
C SER A 125 -30.34 -1.27 -18.37
N THR A 126 -30.26 -0.61 -17.23
CA THR A 126 -31.42 -0.25 -16.39
C THR A 126 -31.85 1.21 -16.53
N GLY A 127 -30.95 2.10 -16.98
CA GLY A 127 -31.12 3.55 -16.94
C GLY A 127 -30.97 4.17 -15.55
N VAL A 128 -30.61 3.39 -14.54
CA VAL A 128 -30.53 3.82 -13.14
C VAL A 128 -29.09 3.65 -12.62
N PRO A 129 -28.50 4.69 -11.98
CA PRO A 129 -27.23 4.58 -11.29
C PRO A 129 -27.25 3.48 -10.21
N PRO A 130 -26.30 2.54 -10.20
CA PRO A 130 -26.28 1.45 -9.22
C PRO A 130 -25.83 1.88 -7.81
N ARG A 131 -25.30 3.10 -7.68
CA ARG A 131 -24.72 3.63 -6.43
C ARG A 131 -24.99 5.13 -6.33
N PRO A 132 -25.01 5.68 -5.09
CA PRO A 132 -25.07 7.12 -4.88
C PRO A 132 -23.81 7.80 -5.41
N SER A 133 -23.91 9.09 -5.69
CA SER A 133 -22.81 9.94 -6.13
C SER A 133 -22.34 10.84 -4.98
N GLY A 134 -21.02 11.01 -4.89
CA GLY A 134 -20.35 11.93 -3.99
C GLY A 134 -20.14 13.32 -4.64
N ALA A 135 -19.18 14.07 -4.10
CA ALA A 135 -18.80 15.36 -4.65
C ALA A 135 -18.12 15.23 -6.03
N PRO A 136 -18.23 16.23 -6.91
CA PRO A 136 -17.46 16.28 -8.14
C PRO A 136 -15.95 16.27 -7.85
N MET A 137 -15.22 15.36 -8.51
CA MET A 137 -13.78 15.24 -8.37
C MET A 137 -13.16 14.74 -9.68
N ALA A 138 -12.27 15.53 -10.24
CA ALA A 138 -11.56 15.13 -11.46
C ALA A 138 -10.61 13.96 -11.20
N LEU A 139 -10.57 12.98 -12.10
CA LEU A 139 -9.68 11.83 -12.02
C LEU A 139 -8.21 12.28 -11.91
N LYS A 140 -7.79 13.27 -12.71
CA LYS A 140 -6.45 13.85 -12.64
C LYS A 140 -6.09 14.40 -11.25
N MET A 141 -7.04 14.98 -10.54
CA MET A 141 -6.82 15.49 -9.17
C MET A 141 -6.67 14.34 -8.16
N LEU A 142 -7.39 13.24 -8.34
CA LEU A 142 -7.22 12.03 -7.54
C LEU A 142 -5.83 11.44 -7.76
N MET A 143 -5.40 11.29 -9.01
CA MET A 143 -4.07 10.80 -9.38
C MET A 143 -2.96 11.63 -8.73
N ARG A 144 -3.04 12.97 -8.80
CA ARG A 144 -2.05 13.86 -8.16
C ARG A 144 -2.00 13.75 -6.63
N LYS A 145 -3.11 13.41 -5.99
CA LYS A 145 -3.18 13.23 -4.52
C LYS A 145 -2.69 11.85 -4.05
N SER A 146 -2.52 10.90 -4.96
CA SER A 146 -2.19 9.51 -4.61
C SER A 146 -0.70 9.26 -4.36
N GLY A 147 0.14 10.28 -4.42
CA GLY A 147 1.57 10.19 -4.09
C GLY A 147 2.41 9.49 -5.16
N PHE A 148 2.01 9.58 -6.43
CA PHE A 148 2.81 9.13 -7.56
C PHE A 148 4.09 9.96 -7.72
N THR A 149 5.12 9.34 -8.26
CA THR A 149 6.32 10.05 -8.72
C THR A 149 6.02 10.93 -9.93
N ASP A 150 6.86 11.93 -10.19
CA ASP A 150 6.69 12.80 -11.35
C ASP A 150 6.73 12.01 -12.68
N SER A 151 7.54 10.94 -12.74
CA SER A 151 7.61 10.05 -13.91
C SER A 151 6.33 9.24 -14.11
N GLU A 152 5.74 8.71 -13.05
CA GLU A 152 4.45 8.01 -13.08
C GLU A 152 3.32 8.96 -13.48
N LEU A 153 3.27 10.17 -12.92
CA LEU A 153 2.29 11.19 -13.29
C LEU A 153 2.41 11.59 -14.77
N ALA A 154 3.63 11.72 -15.30
CA ALA A 154 3.84 12.04 -16.71
C ALA A 154 3.29 10.97 -17.66
N LEU A 155 3.35 9.68 -17.28
CA LEU A 155 2.75 8.59 -18.06
C LEU A 155 1.21 8.69 -18.06
N LEU A 156 0.61 8.96 -16.91
CA LEU A 156 -0.85 9.14 -16.80
C LEU A 156 -1.32 10.40 -17.53
N GLU A 157 -0.60 11.51 -17.46
CA GLU A 157 -0.91 12.73 -18.21
C GLU A 157 -0.81 12.51 -19.72
N LYS A 158 0.15 11.70 -20.18
CA LYS A 158 0.26 11.32 -21.59
C LYS A 158 -0.94 10.46 -22.02
N ALA A 159 -1.32 9.46 -21.23
CA ALA A 159 -2.49 8.64 -21.51
C ALA A 159 -3.79 9.48 -21.56
N GLU A 160 -3.95 10.42 -20.64
CA GLU A 160 -5.08 11.36 -20.63
C GLU A 160 -5.11 12.24 -21.88
N ALA A 161 -3.97 12.79 -22.31
CA ALA A 161 -3.87 13.62 -23.50
C ALA A 161 -4.25 12.82 -24.77
N GLU A 162 -3.78 11.59 -24.93
CA GLU A 162 -4.14 10.70 -26.04
C GLU A 162 -5.63 10.33 -25.99
N SER A 163 -6.18 10.08 -24.78
CA SER A 163 -7.63 9.86 -24.63
C SER A 163 -8.46 11.08 -25.03
N ASN A 164 -8.04 12.27 -24.67
CA ASN A 164 -8.71 13.52 -25.10
C ASN A 164 -8.60 13.74 -26.62
N ALA A 165 -7.49 13.33 -27.25
CA ALA A 165 -7.35 13.37 -28.70
C ALA A 165 -8.35 12.40 -29.39
N LEU A 166 -8.53 11.18 -28.83
CA LEU A 166 -9.52 10.22 -29.32
C LEU A 166 -10.97 10.74 -29.17
N VAL A 167 -11.28 11.42 -28.06
CA VAL A 167 -12.58 12.06 -27.85
C VAL A 167 -12.94 13.02 -29.00
N ASN A 168 -11.96 13.75 -29.56
CA ASN A 168 -12.24 14.64 -30.69
C ASN A 168 -12.73 13.88 -31.92
N LEU A 169 -12.21 12.67 -32.16
CA LEU A 169 -12.67 11.81 -33.27
C LEU A 169 -14.05 11.23 -32.98
N GLU A 170 -14.32 10.84 -31.73
CA GLU A 170 -15.62 10.37 -31.28
C GLU A 170 -16.71 11.42 -31.36
N VAL A 171 -16.41 12.67 -30.94
CA VAL A 171 -17.31 13.81 -31.08
C VAL A 171 -17.57 14.14 -32.57
N GLN A 172 -16.58 14.00 -33.43
CA GLN A 172 -16.78 14.16 -34.88
C GLN A 172 -17.75 13.12 -35.41
N ALA A 173 -17.59 11.86 -35.02
CA ALA A 173 -18.50 10.79 -35.42
C ALA A 173 -19.94 11.05 -34.92
N MET A 174 -20.10 11.46 -33.66
CA MET A 174 -21.42 11.78 -33.09
C MET A 174 -22.11 12.93 -33.82
N ASN A 175 -21.36 13.99 -34.16
CA ASN A 175 -21.90 15.13 -34.91
C ASN A 175 -22.25 14.75 -36.35
N ALA A 176 -21.47 13.87 -37.01
CA ALA A 176 -21.82 13.36 -38.34
C ALA A 176 -23.16 12.62 -38.33
N MET A 177 -23.49 11.90 -37.27
CA MET A 177 -24.79 11.21 -37.10
C MET A 177 -26.00 12.15 -37.18
N ILE A 178 -25.81 13.42 -36.79
CA ILE A 178 -26.90 14.41 -36.79
C ILE A 178 -26.71 15.51 -37.87
N GLY A 179 -25.74 15.31 -38.76
CA GLY A 179 -25.46 16.25 -39.86
C GLY A 179 -24.84 17.58 -39.43
N LEU A 180 -24.04 17.55 -38.34
CA LEU A 180 -23.25 18.69 -37.90
C LEU A 180 -21.78 18.52 -38.26
N TYR A 181 -21.19 19.48 -38.89
CA TYR A 181 -19.80 19.45 -39.37
C TYR A 181 -19.03 20.67 -38.89
N ARG A 182 -17.69 20.53 -38.85
CA ARG A 182 -16.80 21.59 -38.41
C ARG A 182 -16.80 22.76 -39.42
N ASP A 183 -16.83 23.98 -38.94
CA ASP A 183 -16.51 25.18 -39.69
C ASP A 183 -14.99 25.42 -39.77
N ALA A 184 -14.57 26.49 -40.42
CA ALA A 184 -13.18 26.90 -40.57
C ALA A 184 -12.48 27.15 -39.21
N SER A 185 -13.23 27.43 -38.14
CA SER A 185 -12.75 27.66 -36.79
C SER A 185 -12.72 26.38 -35.95
N GLY A 186 -13.14 25.22 -36.53
CA GLY A 186 -13.19 23.92 -35.86
C GLY A 186 -14.43 23.66 -35.02
N ASN A 187 -15.42 24.58 -35.01
CA ASN A 187 -16.69 24.41 -34.27
C ASN A 187 -17.71 23.65 -35.13
N TYR A 188 -18.57 22.87 -34.47
CA TYR A 188 -19.64 22.12 -35.16
C TYR A 188 -20.85 23.00 -35.40
N THR A 189 -20.79 23.85 -36.41
CA THR A 189 -21.81 24.84 -36.77
C THR A 189 -22.38 24.67 -38.17
N VAL A 190 -21.67 23.93 -39.04
CA VAL A 190 -22.10 23.69 -40.43
C VAL A 190 -23.15 22.60 -40.45
N LYS A 191 -24.36 22.92 -40.89
CA LYS A 191 -25.45 21.95 -41.05
C LYS A 191 -25.37 21.26 -42.42
N GLY A 192 -25.50 19.95 -42.42
CA GLY A 192 -25.53 19.12 -43.61
C GLY A 192 -26.46 17.93 -43.43
N ARG A 193 -26.37 16.97 -44.34
CA ARG A 193 -27.13 15.71 -44.18
C ARG A 193 -26.43 14.82 -43.14
N PRO A 194 -27.18 14.10 -42.29
CA PRO A 194 -26.65 13.05 -41.47
C PRO A 194 -25.82 12.04 -42.28
N ASP A 195 -24.62 11.69 -41.76
CA ASP A 195 -23.70 10.73 -42.43
C ASP A 195 -23.30 9.62 -41.44
N PRO A 196 -24.14 8.61 -41.23
CA PRO A 196 -23.81 7.45 -40.39
C PRO A 196 -22.59 6.67 -40.90
N GLU A 197 -22.36 6.67 -42.23
CA GLU A 197 -21.23 6.00 -42.85
C GLU A 197 -19.90 6.64 -42.47
N LEU A 198 -19.85 7.98 -42.43
CA LEU A 198 -18.69 8.69 -41.93
C LEU A 198 -18.46 8.36 -40.46
N ALA A 199 -19.49 8.36 -39.63
CA ALA A 199 -19.39 7.99 -38.22
C ALA A 199 -18.81 6.57 -38.06
N ARG A 200 -19.31 5.60 -38.84
CA ARG A 200 -18.80 4.22 -38.84
C ARG A 200 -17.34 4.15 -39.28
N ARG A 201 -16.98 4.82 -40.38
CA ARG A 201 -15.58 4.86 -40.86
C ARG A 201 -14.63 5.42 -39.78
N LEU A 202 -15.01 6.47 -39.09
CA LEU A 202 -14.21 7.06 -38.02
C LEU A 202 -14.02 6.10 -36.83
N LEU A 203 -15.08 5.46 -36.36
CA LEU A 203 -15.09 4.66 -35.12
C LEU A 203 -14.55 3.22 -35.27
N TYR A 204 -14.46 2.71 -36.50
CA TYR A 204 -14.02 1.32 -36.78
C TYR A 204 -12.79 1.28 -37.68
N SER A 205 -12.11 2.41 -37.89
CA SER A 205 -10.86 2.49 -38.68
C SER A 205 -9.67 1.91 -37.94
N GLU A 206 -8.65 1.55 -38.70
CA GLU A 206 -7.34 1.18 -38.17
C GLU A 206 -6.72 2.36 -37.37
N GLU A 207 -6.96 3.59 -37.83
CA GLU A 207 -6.50 4.81 -37.14
C GLU A 207 -7.13 4.94 -35.74
N TYR A 208 -8.42 4.58 -35.61
CA TYR A 208 -9.07 4.53 -34.31
C TYR A 208 -8.39 3.51 -33.38
N HIS A 209 -8.05 2.33 -33.89
CA HIS A 209 -7.34 1.31 -33.10
C HIS A 209 -5.93 1.78 -32.68
N LYS A 210 -5.20 2.43 -33.59
CA LYS A 210 -3.92 3.06 -33.25
C LYS A 210 -4.06 4.19 -32.22
N ALA A 211 -5.15 4.94 -32.27
CA ALA A 211 -5.41 5.94 -31.24
C ALA A 211 -5.68 5.31 -29.87
N LYS A 212 -6.39 4.17 -29.81
CA LYS A 212 -6.55 3.40 -28.57
C LYS A 212 -5.21 2.85 -28.07
N GLU A 213 -4.37 2.32 -28.93
CA GLU A 213 -3.02 1.85 -28.58
C GLU A 213 -2.17 2.96 -27.94
N ARG A 214 -2.22 4.18 -28.49
CA ARG A 214 -1.50 5.33 -27.93
C ARG A 214 -1.93 5.70 -26.51
N ILE A 215 -3.17 5.39 -26.12
CA ILE A 215 -3.67 5.54 -24.74
C ILE A 215 -3.13 4.39 -23.87
N MET A 216 -3.20 3.16 -24.36
CA MET A 216 -2.89 1.97 -23.57
C MET A 216 -1.39 1.83 -23.30
N TYR A 217 -0.51 2.20 -24.25
CA TYR A 217 0.92 2.09 -24.08
C TYR A 217 1.49 2.86 -22.87
N PRO A 218 1.21 4.15 -22.65
CA PRO A 218 1.65 4.82 -21.44
C PRO A 218 1.01 4.29 -20.17
N LEU A 219 -0.21 3.74 -20.21
CA LEU A 219 -0.81 3.08 -19.05
C LEU A 219 -0.08 1.79 -18.66
N GLU A 220 0.27 0.95 -19.64
CA GLU A 220 1.08 -0.24 -19.40
C GLU A 220 2.43 0.12 -18.75
N ARG A 221 3.11 1.13 -19.30
CA ARG A 221 4.36 1.64 -18.74
C ARG A 221 4.19 2.21 -17.31
N PHE A 222 3.03 2.77 -17.01
CA PHE A 222 2.70 3.22 -15.67
C PHE A 222 2.57 2.03 -14.71
N PHE A 223 1.85 0.97 -15.09
CA PHE A 223 1.70 -0.23 -14.27
C PHE A 223 3.06 -0.88 -13.98
N ASP A 224 3.92 -1.02 -15.00
CA ASP A 224 5.27 -1.54 -14.85
C ASP A 224 6.10 -0.69 -13.85
N ALA A 225 6.04 0.64 -13.98
CA ALA A 225 6.78 1.55 -13.11
C ALA A 225 6.32 1.48 -11.65
N VAL A 226 5.00 1.42 -11.41
CA VAL A 226 4.44 1.25 -10.07
C VAL A 226 4.84 -0.10 -9.48
N ASP A 227 4.76 -1.18 -10.26
CA ASP A 227 5.12 -2.52 -9.80
C ASP A 227 6.60 -2.61 -9.44
N GLN A 228 7.48 -2.10 -10.30
CA GLN A 228 8.91 -2.11 -10.03
C GLN A 228 9.23 -1.33 -8.74
N ARG A 229 8.75 -0.09 -8.61
CA ARG A 229 9.01 0.74 -7.44
C ARG A 229 8.48 0.10 -6.15
N THR A 230 7.25 -0.39 -6.18
CA THR A 230 6.64 -0.98 -4.98
C THR A 230 7.23 -2.33 -4.62
N ALA A 231 7.65 -3.14 -5.61
CA ALA A 231 8.36 -4.39 -5.36
C ALA A 231 9.71 -4.15 -4.67
N GLU A 232 10.50 -3.17 -5.15
CA GLU A 232 11.77 -2.79 -4.54
C GLU A 232 11.60 -2.30 -3.10
N GLU A 233 10.60 -1.45 -2.83
CA GLU A 233 10.29 -0.95 -1.48
C GLU A 233 9.84 -2.07 -0.54
N VAL A 234 8.95 -2.94 -0.99
CA VAL A 234 8.43 -4.06 -0.18
C VAL A 234 9.55 -5.07 0.12
N GLU A 235 10.40 -5.40 -0.87
CA GLU A 235 11.52 -6.32 -0.68
C GLU A 235 12.53 -5.78 0.34
N PHE A 236 12.88 -4.50 0.26
CA PHE A 236 13.74 -3.85 1.25
C PHE A 236 13.21 -3.99 2.70
N TYR A 237 11.90 -3.78 2.90
CA TYR A 237 11.30 -3.93 4.23
C TYR A 237 11.21 -5.40 4.68
N LYS A 238 10.96 -6.35 3.76
CA LYS A 238 10.91 -7.78 4.07
C LYS A 238 12.26 -8.35 4.49
N GLU A 239 13.32 -8.07 3.73
CA GLU A 239 14.69 -8.50 4.09
C GLU A 239 15.11 -7.97 5.47
N ARG A 240 14.76 -6.72 5.74
CA ARG A 240 15.02 -6.10 7.05
C ARG A 240 14.19 -6.76 8.15
N GLU A 241 12.94 -7.09 7.90
CA GLU A 241 12.04 -7.75 8.85
C GLU A 241 12.56 -9.15 9.20
N GLU A 242 12.95 -9.97 8.22
CA GLU A 242 13.52 -11.31 8.42
C GLU A 242 14.76 -11.26 9.30
N THR A 243 15.68 -10.35 9.00
CA THR A 243 16.89 -10.16 9.83
C THR A 243 16.55 -9.79 11.27
N MET A 244 15.61 -8.86 11.47
CA MET A 244 15.20 -8.42 12.80
C MET A 244 14.46 -9.51 13.59
N VAL A 245 13.64 -10.33 12.94
CA VAL A 245 12.97 -11.47 13.57
C VAL A 245 14.00 -12.49 14.05
N PHE A 246 15.03 -12.77 13.25
CA PHE A 246 16.11 -13.66 13.65
C PHE A 246 16.87 -13.12 14.88
N VAL A 247 17.22 -11.82 14.89
CA VAL A 247 17.90 -11.17 16.02
C VAL A 247 17.00 -11.17 17.26
N LEU A 248 15.70 -10.90 17.12
CA LEU A 248 14.73 -10.95 18.23
C LEU A 248 14.64 -12.35 18.85
N ILE A 249 14.64 -13.41 18.04
CA ILE A 249 14.65 -14.78 18.55
C ILE A 249 15.95 -15.04 19.30
N ALA A 250 17.10 -14.65 18.75
CA ALA A 250 18.40 -14.86 19.38
C ALA A 250 18.53 -14.13 20.71
N THR A 251 18.13 -12.86 20.79
CA THR A 251 18.16 -12.05 22.01
C THR A 251 17.22 -12.59 23.07
N THR A 252 16.03 -13.01 22.69
CA THR A 252 15.05 -13.61 23.59
C THR A 252 15.52 -14.96 24.14
N CYS A 253 16.09 -15.82 23.30
CA CYS A 253 16.70 -17.09 23.73
C CYS A 253 17.86 -16.86 24.70
N LEU A 254 18.73 -15.90 24.44
CA LEU A 254 19.83 -15.55 25.33
C LEU A 254 19.31 -15.05 26.68
N ALA A 255 18.31 -14.19 26.69
CA ALA A 255 17.70 -13.70 27.94
C ALA A 255 17.08 -14.87 28.76
N ALA A 256 16.40 -15.81 28.09
CA ALA A 256 15.84 -17.00 28.72
C ALA A 256 16.91 -17.89 29.34
N LEU A 257 18.02 -18.15 28.62
CA LEU A 257 19.16 -18.91 29.14
C LEU A 257 19.78 -18.24 30.38
N LEU A 258 20.01 -16.95 30.34
CA LEU A 258 20.52 -16.20 31.51
C LEU A 258 19.54 -16.25 32.69
N ALA A 259 18.24 -16.21 32.46
CA ALA A 259 17.23 -16.35 33.51
C ALA A 259 17.28 -17.73 34.16
N ILE A 260 17.41 -18.81 33.38
CA ILE A 260 17.57 -20.16 33.88
C ILE A 260 18.84 -20.31 34.74
N VAL A 261 19.99 -19.80 34.27
CA VAL A 261 21.24 -19.77 35.03
C VAL A 261 21.07 -19.01 36.35
N SER A 262 20.40 -17.86 36.31
CA SER A 262 20.12 -17.05 37.50
C SER A 262 19.30 -17.84 38.54
N ILE A 263 18.27 -18.54 38.11
CA ILE A 263 17.41 -19.38 38.99
C ILE A 263 18.22 -20.53 39.62
N ILE A 264 19.05 -21.21 38.84
CA ILE A 264 19.90 -22.32 39.32
C ILE A 264 20.91 -21.79 40.37
N MET A 265 21.53 -20.65 40.12
CA MET A 265 22.45 -20.04 41.10
C MET A 265 21.74 -19.64 42.40
N MET A 266 20.54 -19.08 42.34
CA MET A 266 19.75 -18.77 43.53
C MET A 266 19.38 -20.01 44.33
N ALA A 267 18.91 -21.08 43.68
CA ALA A 267 18.55 -22.33 44.31
C ALA A 267 19.75 -23.01 44.99
N GLY A 268 20.92 -22.97 44.33
CA GLY A 268 22.19 -23.47 44.91
C GLY A 268 22.62 -22.71 46.14
N SER A 269 22.51 -21.36 46.11
CA SER A 269 22.83 -20.49 47.26
C SER A 269 21.92 -20.80 48.44
N GLN A 270 20.61 -20.95 48.26
CA GLN A 270 19.65 -21.26 49.32
C GLN A 270 19.91 -22.63 49.97
N ARG A 271 20.27 -23.65 49.18
CA ARG A 271 20.63 -24.98 49.73
C ARG A 271 21.86 -24.91 50.63
N ASN A 272 22.89 -24.16 50.26
CA ASN A 272 24.07 -23.97 51.05
C ASN A 272 23.75 -23.25 52.39
N TYR A 273 22.87 -22.25 52.39
CA TYR A 273 22.42 -21.60 53.62
C TYR A 273 21.67 -22.51 54.57
N ARG A 274 20.74 -23.34 54.08
CA ARG A 274 19.99 -24.31 54.89
C ARG A 274 20.90 -25.40 55.44
N GLY A 275 21.88 -25.91 54.68
CA GLY A 275 22.83 -26.92 55.11
C GLY A 275 23.79 -26.46 56.21
N VAL A 276 24.13 -25.20 56.23
CA VAL A 276 24.96 -24.58 57.29
C VAL A 276 24.15 -24.35 58.57
N HIS A 277 22.89 -23.93 58.48
CA HIS A 277 22.02 -23.70 59.64
C HIS A 277 21.66 -24.99 60.39
N SER A 278 21.47 -26.12 59.66
CA SER A 278 21.20 -27.43 60.24
C SER A 278 22.38 -28.07 60.95
N ARG A 279 23.64 -27.64 60.60
CA ARG A 279 24.85 -28.13 61.31
C ARG A 279 25.16 -27.37 62.56
N HIS A 280 24.61 -26.17 62.78
CA HIS A 280 24.79 -25.38 63.99
C HIS A 280 23.72 -25.65 65.07
N MET A 281 22.68 -26.43 64.74
CA MET A 281 21.64 -26.85 65.68
C MET A 281 21.80 -28.31 66.18
N LYS A 282 22.87 -28.99 65.83
CA LYS A 282 23.29 -30.28 66.40
C LYS A 282 24.60 -30.06 67.15
#